data_25e2b46a584d4c6fcd6b3823ac994ebd
#
_entry.id   25e2b46a584d4c6fcd6b3823ac994ebd
#
_cell.length_a   1.000
_cell.length_b   1.000
_cell.length_c   1.000
_cell.angle_alpha   90.00
_cell.angle_beta   90.00
_cell.angle_gamma   90.00
#
_symmetry.space_group_name_H-M   'P 1'
#
loop_
_entity.id
_entity.type
_entity.pdbx_description
1 polymer ?
#
loop_
_entity_poly.entity_id
_entity_poly.type
_entity_poly.pdbx_seq_one_letter_code
_entity_poly.pdbx_strand_id
1 'polypeptide(L)'
;MKKFMTLAIATFAISVLASCMERPVTFDQLPLAAKTYINTNFEGDKVVFASIDDDLIRPDYDVRLASGTELQFSNSGELEKVSSRQGISADLIPQSIRDYVTAHFPSAGYREYEIGRRTYEVTLTNGLELKFNSVFRVVEVDD
;
A
#
# COMPACT_ATOMS: atom_id res chain seq x y z
N MET A 1 28.65 13.95 -61.31
CA MET A 1 28.66 13.43 -59.93
C MET A 1 27.34 13.79 -59.27
N LYS A 2 26.45 12.81 -59.13
CA LYS A 2 25.14 13.00 -58.47
C LYS A 2 25.31 12.69 -56.99
N LYS A 3 25.17 13.69 -56.11
CA LYS A 3 25.13 13.51 -54.68
C LYS A 3 23.71 13.09 -54.30
N PHE A 4 23.54 11.84 -53.94
CA PHE A 4 22.28 11.36 -53.33
C PHE A 4 22.28 11.81 -51.88
N MET A 5 21.39 12.77 -51.57
CA MET A 5 21.11 13.19 -50.21
C MET A 5 20.11 12.23 -49.60
N THR A 6 20.59 11.33 -48.78
CA THR A 6 19.76 10.37 -48.04
C THR A 6 19.07 11.12 -46.91
N LEU A 7 17.77 11.37 -47.04
CA LEU A 7 16.93 11.94 -46.02
C LEU A 7 16.65 10.84 -44.98
N ALA A 8 17.34 10.87 -43.85
CA ALA A 8 17.06 10.03 -42.72
C ALA A 8 15.77 10.53 -42.04
N ILE A 9 14.67 9.84 -42.27
CA ILE A 9 13.43 10.03 -41.53
C ILE A 9 13.64 9.40 -40.14
N ALA A 10 13.92 10.25 -39.16
CA ALA A 10 13.90 9.85 -37.77
C ALA A 10 12.44 9.59 -37.34
N THR A 11 12.06 8.33 -37.32
CA THR A 11 10.79 7.93 -36.76
C THR A 11 10.86 8.12 -35.24
N PHE A 12 10.30 9.22 -34.76
CA PHE A 12 10.13 9.46 -33.34
C PHE A 12 9.04 8.53 -32.84
N ALA A 13 9.45 7.39 -32.27
CA ALA A 13 8.55 6.49 -31.59
C ALA A 13 8.08 7.22 -30.32
N ILE A 14 6.88 7.79 -30.38
CA ILE A 14 6.17 8.26 -29.19
C ILE A 14 5.81 7.02 -28.40
N SER A 15 6.65 6.68 -27.44
CA SER A 15 6.29 5.75 -26.38
C SER A 15 5.17 6.41 -25.58
N VAL A 16 3.94 6.05 -25.90
CA VAL A 16 2.80 6.34 -25.02
C VAL A 16 3.04 5.46 -23.80
N LEU A 17 3.71 6.04 -22.80
CA LEU A 17 3.67 5.51 -21.44
C LEU A 17 2.19 5.54 -21.06
N ALA A 18 1.56 4.36 -20.98
CA ALA A 18 0.31 4.21 -20.28
C ALA A 18 0.60 4.63 -18.83
N SER A 19 0.38 5.91 -18.53
CA SER A 19 0.41 6.41 -17.18
C SER A 19 -0.74 5.69 -16.46
N CYS A 20 -0.42 4.89 -15.44
CA CYS A 20 -1.38 4.53 -14.41
C CYS A 20 -2.05 5.84 -13.99
N MET A 21 -3.36 5.95 -14.17
CA MET A 21 -4.06 7.22 -13.98
C MET A 21 -4.36 7.39 -12.50
N GLU A 22 -3.29 7.62 -11.71
CA GLU A 22 -3.45 8.11 -10.35
C GLU A 22 -3.98 9.55 -10.41
N ARG A 23 -5.18 9.73 -9.90
CA ARG A 23 -5.80 11.04 -9.81
C ARG A 23 -5.77 11.52 -8.37
N PRO A 24 -5.14 12.68 -8.07
CA PRO A 24 -5.18 13.25 -6.73
C PRO A 24 -6.62 13.49 -6.26
N VAL A 25 -6.87 13.18 -5.00
CA VAL A 25 -8.13 13.44 -4.31
C VAL A 25 -7.87 14.17 -2.99
N THR A 26 -8.88 14.85 -2.46
CA THR A 26 -8.82 15.46 -1.14
C THR A 26 -9.26 14.46 -0.07
N PHE A 27 -8.94 14.75 1.21
CA PHE A 27 -9.42 13.94 2.33
C PHE A 27 -10.95 13.77 2.33
N ASP A 28 -11.69 14.85 1.99
CA ASP A 28 -13.15 14.81 1.96
C ASP A 28 -13.71 13.90 0.87
N GLN A 29 -12.96 13.65 -0.18
CA GLN A 29 -13.34 12.77 -1.29
C GLN A 29 -13.07 11.28 -1.00
N LEU A 30 -12.35 10.97 0.08
CA LEU A 30 -12.16 9.59 0.50
C LEU A 30 -13.49 8.97 0.99
N PRO A 31 -13.69 7.65 0.82
CA PRO A 31 -14.81 6.94 1.40
C PRO A 31 -14.92 7.16 2.90
N LEU A 32 -16.14 7.18 3.43
CA LEU A 32 -16.39 7.42 4.85
C LEU A 32 -15.64 6.44 5.75
N ALA A 33 -15.58 5.16 5.37
CA ALA A 33 -14.87 4.14 6.15
C ALA A 33 -13.37 4.43 6.23
N ALA A 34 -12.74 4.87 5.14
CA ALA A 34 -11.33 5.26 5.12
C ALA A 34 -11.06 6.47 6.02
N LYS A 35 -11.91 7.52 5.93
CA LYS A 35 -11.82 8.70 6.80
C LYS A 35 -11.96 8.33 8.28
N THR A 36 -12.91 7.46 8.60
CA THR A 36 -13.13 6.98 9.97
C THR A 36 -11.90 6.21 10.47
N TYR A 37 -11.35 5.32 9.65
CA TYR A 37 -10.15 4.56 9.99
C TYR A 37 -8.96 5.47 10.30
N ILE A 38 -8.71 6.46 9.43
CA ILE A 38 -7.61 7.41 9.61
C ILE A 38 -7.80 8.22 10.90
N ASN A 39 -8.99 8.77 11.11
CA ASN A 39 -9.28 9.59 12.30
C ASN A 39 -9.18 8.80 13.60
N THR A 40 -9.55 7.52 13.58
CA THR A 40 -9.51 6.66 14.78
C THR A 40 -8.10 6.18 15.11
N ASN A 41 -7.31 5.81 14.12
CA ASN A 41 -6.02 5.15 14.32
C ASN A 41 -4.81 6.08 14.18
N PHE A 42 -4.99 7.23 13.54
CA PHE A 42 -3.94 8.21 13.26
C PHE A 42 -4.34 9.62 13.66
N GLU A 43 -4.94 9.76 14.85
CA GLU A 43 -5.35 11.06 15.37
C GLU A 43 -4.17 12.03 15.42
N GLY A 44 -4.35 13.22 14.85
CA GLY A 44 -3.32 14.26 14.79
C GLY A 44 -2.28 14.10 13.68
N ASP A 45 -2.27 12.98 12.96
CA ASP A 45 -1.41 12.77 11.80
C ASP A 45 -2.14 13.20 10.53
N LYS A 46 -1.64 14.22 9.86
CA LYS A 46 -2.33 14.83 8.71
C LYS A 46 -2.13 14.03 7.44
N VAL A 47 -3.18 13.91 6.64
CA VAL A 47 -3.07 13.46 5.26
C VAL A 47 -2.37 14.55 4.44
N VAL A 48 -1.20 14.21 3.91
CA VAL A 48 -0.39 15.11 3.05
C VAL A 48 -0.58 14.82 1.57
N PHE A 49 -1.01 13.61 1.24
CA PHE A 49 -1.33 13.22 -0.14
C PHE A 49 -2.38 12.12 -0.13
N ALA A 50 -3.30 12.18 -1.07
CA ALA A 50 -4.23 11.10 -1.37
C ALA A 50 -4.50 11.05 -2.88
N SER A 51 -4.65 9.84 -3.41
CA SER A 51 -4.97 9.58 -4.81
C SER A 51 -5.94 8.41 -4.94
N ILE A 52 -6.63 8.38 -6.06
CA ILE A 52 -7.38 7.20 -6.50
C ILE A 52 -6.67 6.62 -7.73
N ASP A 53 -6.43 5.32 -7.73
CA ASP A 53 -6.04 4.59 -8.92
C ASP A 53 -7.32 4.14 -9.63
N ASP A 54 -7.58 4.74 -10.80
CA ASP A 54 -8.73 4.43 -11.65
C ASP A 54 -8.48 3.15 -12.48
N ASP A 55 -7.85 2.12 -11.93
CA ASP A 55 -7.87 0.81 -12.56
C ASP A 55 -9.33 0.36 -12.68
N LEU A 56 -9.79 0.17 -13.92
CA LEU A 56 -11.18 -0.15 -14.27
C LEU A 56 -11.75 -1.39 -13.57
N ILE A 57 -10.89 -2.23 -12.97
CA ILE A 57 -11.31 -3.47 -12.32
C ILE A 57 -11.46 -3.27 -10.81
N ARG A 58 -10.61 -2.47 -10.18
CA ARG A 58 -10.62 -2.23 -8.72
C ARG A 58 -9.98 -0.88 -8.41
N PRO A 59 -10.75 0.20 -8.37
CA PRO A 59 -10.22 1.47 -7.92
C PRO A 59 -9.84 1.38 -6.44
N ASP A 60 -8.60 1.74 -6.14
CA ASP A 60 -8.04 1.79 -4.80
C ASP A 60 -7.67 3.23 -4.45
N TYR A 61 -7.66 3.55 -3.17
CA TYR A 61 -7.21 4.83 -2.67
C TYR A 61 -5.87 4.68 -1.97
N ASP A 62 -4.89 5.45 -2.39
CA ASP A 62 -3.61 5.58 -1.72
C ASP A 62 -3.57 6.86 -0.89
N VAL A 63 -3.14 6.75 0.36
CA VAL A 63 -3.06 7.86 1.30
C VAL A 63 -1.70 7.88 1.96
N ARG A 64 -1.08 9.06 2.01
CA ARG A 64 0.15 9.28 2.76
C ARG A 64 -0.08 10.30 3.87
N LEU A 65 0.38 9.94 5.07
CA LEU A 65 0.33 10.79 6.24
C LEU A 65 1.63 11.58 6.42
N ALA A 66 1.59 12.65 7.21
CA ALA A 66 2.75 13.50 7.50
C ALA A 66 3.88 12.73 8.19
N SER A 67 3.57 11.69 8.97
CA SER A 67 4.55 10.77 9.57
C SER A 67 5.33 9.92 8.57
N GLY A 68 4.86 9.85 7.32
CA GLY A 68 5.37 8.95 6.29
C GLY A 68 4.66 7.60 6.25
N THR A 69 3.64 7.38 7.07
CA THR A 69 2.78 6.20 6.99
C THR A 69 1.99 6.23 5.68
N GLU A 70 1.97 5.10 4.99
CA GLU A 70 1.22 4.89 3.76
C GLU A 70 0.07 3.92 4.02
N LEU A 71 -1.11 4.28 3.52
CA LEU A 71 -2.34 3.51 3.68
C LEU A 71 -2.94 3.26 2.30
N GLN A 72 -3.45 2.06 2.09
CA GLN A 72 -4.22 1.71 0.90
C GLN A 72 -5.61 1.23 1.32
N PHE A 73 -6.63 1.77 0.67
CA PHE A 73 -8.02 1.43 0.91
C PHE A 73 -8.70 0.97 -0.37
N SER A 74 -9.60 0.02 -0.24
CA SER A 74 -10.48 -0.37 -1.34
C SER A 74 -11.41 0.78 -1.74
N ASN A 75 -12.14 0.62 -2.83
CA ASN A 75 -13.15 1.60 -3.27
C ASN A 75 -14.28 1.83 -2.25
N SER A 76 -14.53 0.89 -1.35
CA SER A 76 -15.48 1.02 -0.23
C SER A 76 -14.86 1.68 1.01
N GLY A 77 -13.55 1.90 1.02
CA GLY A 77 -12.81 2.49 2.13
C GLY A 77 -12.35 1.49 3.19
N GLU A 78 -12.35 0.20 2.88
CA GLU A 78 -11.79 -0.82 3.76
C GLU A 78 -10.26 -0.83 3.63
N LEU A 79 -9.55 -0.96 4.75
CA LEU A 79 -8.11 -1.03 4.75
C LEU A 79 -7.64 -2.27 4.00
N GLU A 80 -6.72 -2.10 3.07
CA GLU A 80 -6.03 -3.20 2.37
C GLU A 80 -4.57 -3.28 2.76
N LYS A 81 -3.93 -2.14 3.07
CA LYS A 81 -2.53 -2.11 3.44
C LYS A 81 -2.20 -0.90 4.30
N VAL A 82 -1.31 -1.10 5.26
CA VAL A 82 -0.65 -0.03 6.01
C VAL A 82 0.83 -0.34 6.12
N SER A 83 1.67 0.65 5.86
CA SER A 83 3.12 0.51 5.95
C SER A 83 3.81 1.79 6.43
N SER A 84 4.96 1.63 7.08
CA SER A 84 5.83 2.73 7.45
C SER A 84 7.26 2.24 7.62
N ARG A 85 8.21 3.00 7.08
CA ARG A 85 9.65 2.71 7.28
C ARG A 85 10.07 2.82 8.75
N GLN A 86 9.37 3.63 9.53
CA GLN A 86 9.62 3.83 10.96
C GLN A 86 8.91 2.80 11.84
N GLY A 87 8.11 1.94 11.24
CA GLY A 87 7.26 0.98 11.94
C GLY A 87 5.82 1.44 12.09
N ILE A 88 4.92 0.49 12.22
CA ILE A 88 3.50 0.69 12.49
C ILE A 88 3.14 0.17 13.87
N SER A 89 2.08 0.73 14.46
CA SER A 89 1.60 0.30 15.76
C SER A 89 1.11 -1.15 15.75
N ALA A 90 1.48 -1.93 16.75
CA ALA A 90 0.95 -3.28 16.96
C ALA A 90 -0.58 -3.30 17.13
N ASP A 91 -1.17 -2.19 17.58
CA ASP A 91 -2.62 -2.08 17.76
C ASP A 91 -3.41 -2.18 16.46
N LEU A 92 -2.77 -1.94 15.32
CA LEU A 92 -3.36 -2.12 13.99
C LEU A 92 -3.42 -3.60 13.56
N ILE A 93 -2.71 -4.47 14.25
CA ILE A 93 -2.54 -5.88 13.90
C ILE A 93 -3.51 -6.73 14.73
N PRO A 94 -4.21 -7.71 14.13
CA PRO A 94 -5.08 -8.64 14.87
C PRO A 94 -4.36 -9.36 16.01
N GLN A 95 -5.05 -9.57 17.12
CA GLN A 95 -4.48 -10.18 18.33
C GLN A 95 -3.81 -11.53 18.06
N SER A 96 -4.46 -12.39 17.26
CA SER A 96 -3.92 -13.71 16.95
C SER A 96 -2.58 -13.67 16.21
N ILE A 97 -2.39 -12.68 15.32
CA ILE A 97 -1.10 -12.45 14.65
C ILE A 97 -0.07 -11.93 15.65
N ARG A 98 -0.45 -10.96 16.49
CA ARG A 98 0.44 -10.42 17.53
C ARG A 98 0.93 -11.49 18.50
N ASP A 99 0.05 -12.39 18.92
CA ASP A 99 0.39 -13.51 19.80
C ASP A 99 1.42 -14.43 19.16
N TYR A 100 1.24 -14.76 17.88
CA TYR A 100 2.22 -15.55 17.14
C TYR A 100 3.58 -14.86 17.04
N VAL A 101 3.58 -13.59 16.65
CA VAL A 101 4.83 -12.82 16.50
C VAL A 101 5.55 -12.67 17.84
N THR A 102 4.84 -12.37 18.91
CA THR A 102 5.41 -12.25 20.27
C THR A 102 6.04 -13.56 20.73
N ALA A 103 5.41 -14.71 20.43
CA ALA A 103 5.90 -16.02 20.82
C ALA A 103 7.16 -16.45 20.04
N HIS A 104 7.27 -16.09 18.75
CA HIS A 104 8.32 -16.58 17.87
C HIS A 104 9.40 -15.52 17.55
N PHE A 105 9.03 -14.25 17.56
CA PHE A 105 9.88 -13.10 17.22
C PHE A 105 9.70 -11.96 18.22
N PRO A 106 10.02 -12.17 19.51
CA PRO A 106 9.64 -11.25 20.58
C PRO A 106 10.27 -9.85 20.49
N SER A 107 11.38 -9.71 19.76
CA SER A 107 12.08 -8.44 19.56
C SER A 107 11.68 -7.70 18.30
N ALA A 108 10.82 -8.29 17.45
CA ALA A 108 10.41 -7.68 16.19
C ALA A 108 9.18 -6.79 16.38
N GLY A 109 9.20 -5.63 15.72
CA GLY A 109 8.04 -4.79 15.49
C GLY A 109 7.46 -5.06 14.09
N TYR A 110 6.48 -4.26 13.70
CA TYR A 110 5.79 -4.36 12.43
C TYR A 110 6.18 -3.20 11.52
N ARG A 111 6.43 -3.48 10.25
CA ARG A 111 6.68 -2.47 9.21
C ARG A 111 5.52 -2.34 8.25
N GLU A 112 4.84 -3.44 7.97
CA GLU A 112 3.74 -3.50 7.03
C GLU A 112 2.69 -4.51 7.49
N TYR A 113 1.42 -4.22 7.19
CA TYR A 113 0.30 -5.13 7.34
C TYR A 113 -0.57 -5.03 6.10
N GLU A 114 -0.84 -6.16 5.47
CA GLU A 114 -1.65 -6.28 4.27
C GLU A 114 -2.79 -7.27 4.49
N ILE A 115 -3.98 -6.90 4.01
CA ILE A 115 -5.20 -7.68 4.12
C ILE A 115 -5.59 -8.15 2.72
N GLY A 116 -5.37 -9.44 2.44
CA GLY A 116 -5.83 -10.09 1.23
C GLY A 116 -7.25 -10.66 1.37
N ARG A 117 -7.74 -11.27 0.32
CA ARG A 117 -9.10 -11.87 0.33
C ARG A 117 -9.28 -12.98 1.37
N ARG A 118 -8.26 -13.79 1.58
CA ARG A 118 -8.25 -14.94 2.48
C ARG A 118 -6.95 -15.08 3.26
N THR A 119 -6.12 -14.08 3.18
CA THR A 119 -4.81 -14.06 3.78
C THR A 119 -4.55 -12.73 4.46
N TYR A 120 -3.68 -12.77 5.45
CA TYR A 120 -3.12 -11.61 6.11
C TYR A 120 -1.62 -11.73 6.03
N GLU A 121 -0.93 -10.66 5.70
CA GLU A 121 0.52 -10.64 5.62
C GLU A 121 1.07 -9.54 6.53
N VAL A 122 2.12 -9.85 7.27
CA VAL A 122 2.88 -8.85 8.03
C VAL A 122 4.34 -8.92 7.66
N THR A 123 4.94 -7.75 7.45
CA THR A 123 6.38 -7.61 7.34
C THR A 123 6.90 -7.06 8.65
N LEU A 124 7.83 -7.79 9.25
CA LEU A 124 8.44 -7.42 10.52
C LEU A 124 9.63 -6.47 10.32
N THR A 125 10.03 -5.80 11.39
CA THR A 125 11.16 -4.85 11.36
C THR A 125 12.51 -5.52 11.10
N ASN A 126 12.61 -6.84 11.31
CA ASN A 126 13.79 -7.65 10.96
C ASN A 126 13.81 -8.12 9.49
N GLY A 127 12.80 -7.77 8.69
CA GLY A 127 12.69 -8.10 7.26
C GLY A 127 11.91 -9.38 6.97
N LEU A 128 11.52 -10.18 7.97
CA LEU A 128 10.71 -11.38 7.77
C LEU A 128 9.29 -11.03 7.31
N GLU A 129 8.79 -11.79 6.37
CA GLU A 129 7.41 -11.73 5.90
C GLU A 129 6.66 -12.98 6.39
N LEU A 130 5.53 -12.75 7.06
CA LEU A 130 4.69 -13.81 7.60
C LEU A 130 3.32 -13.74 6.95
N LYS A 131 2.89 -14.84 6.37
CA LYS A 131 1.58 -15.00 5.78
C LYS A 131 0.69 -15.89 6.64
N PHE A 132 -0.53 -15.43 6.89
CA PHE A 132 -1.56 -16.12 7.66
C PHE A 132 -2.78 -16.39 6.80
N ASN A 133 -3.45 -17.48 7.04
CA ASN A 133 -4.74 -17.77 6.41
C ASN A 133 -5.90 -17.05 7.12
N SER A 134 -7.13 -17.25 6.65
CA SER A 134 -8.33 -16.60 7.18
C SER A 134 -8.66 -16.94 8.65
N VAL A 135 -8.06 -17.96 9.21
CA VAL A 135 -8.19 -18.34 10.64
C VAL A 135 -6.91 -18.04 11.43
N PHE A 136 -6.07 -17.14 10.91
CA PHE A 136 -4.83 -16.66 11.52
C PHE A 136 -3.78 -17.73 11.81
N ARG A 137 -3.74 -18.79 11.01
CA ARG A 137 -2.65 -19.76 11.04
C ARG A 137 -1.58 -19.38 10.03
N VAL A 138 -0.33 -19.45 10.45
CA VAL A 138 0.83 -19.23 9.56
C VAL A 138 0.84 -20.28 8.45
N VAL A 139 0.97 -19.80 7.21
CA VAL A 139 1.08 -20.65 6.01
C VAL A 139 2.40 -20.47 5.29
N GLU A 140 3.09 -19.34 5.52
CA GLU A 140 4.37 -19.04 4.89
C GLU A 140 5.21 -18.12 5.77
N VAL A 141 6.51 -18.32 5.76
CA VAL A 141 7.52 -17.46 6.41
C VAL A 141 8.65 -17.29 5.42
N ASP A 142 8.88 -16.06 4.96
CA ASP A 142 9.94 -15.69 4.01
C ASP A 142 10.87 -14.63 4.59
N ASP A 143 12.13 -14.60 4.08
CA ASP A 143 13.18 -13.64 4.44
C ASP A 143 13.80 -12.94 3.21
#